data_70a9ecf15635ba488fde04e52555dece
#
_entry.id   70a9ecf15635ba488fde04e52555dece
#
_cell.length_a   1.000
_cell.length_b   1.000
_cell.length_c   1.000
_cell.angle_alpha   90.00
_cell.angle_beta   90.00
_cell.angle_gamma   90.00
#
_symmetry.space_group_name_H-M   'P 1'
#
loop_
_entity.id
_entity.type
_entity.pdbx_description
1 polymer ?
#
loop_
_entity_poly.entity_id
_entity_poly.type
_entity_poly.pdbx_seq_one_letter_code
_entity_poly.pdbx_strand_id
1 'polypeptide(L)'
;MKKFFVLLAVLAATSTVAVGSAFAQASTFGQREALASAKSYLSMGGFSRVGLIHQLESPYGEHFSHADAVWGVNHAHANWNAEAVHFAKSYLETGSFSRAGLIHQLESPYGEHFTHAQALYGVSVAYR
;
A
#
# COMPACT_ATOMS: atom_id res chain seq x y z
N MET A 1 38.61 39.83 -35.83
CA MET A 1 38.28 39.39 -35.52
C MET A 1 37.54 38.74 -34.77
N LYS A 2 37.18 38.40 -34.52
CA LYS A 2 36.68 37.87 -34.03
C LYS A 2 35.84 37.27 -33.51
N LYS A 3 35.40 36.81 -33.36
CA LYS A 3 34.78 36.33 -33.03
C LYS A 3 34.21 35.61 -32.43
N PHE A 4 33.89 35.25 -32.25
CA PHE A 4 33.42 34.63 -31.86
C PHE A 4 32.90 34.06 -31.05
N PHE A 5 32.62 33.59 -30.91
CA PHE A 5 32.30 33.05 -30.37
C PHE A 5 31.50 32.63 -29.70
N VAL A 6 31.28 32.34 -29.37
CA VAL A 6 30.65 32.26 -28.87
C VAL A 6 29.75 31.53 -28.62
N LEU A 7 29.45 31.28 -28.59
CA LEU A 7 28.74 30.75 -28.58
C LEU A 7 28.40 29.80 -28.02
N LEU A 8 28.51 29.42 -27.97
CA LEU A 8 28.48 28.61 -27.63
C LEU A 8 27.96 28.14 -26.64
N ALA A 9 28.07 28.21 -26.15
CA ALA A 9 27.83 27.98 -25.05
C ALA A 9 26.61 27.52 -24.72
N VAL A 10 26.06 28.04 -24.90
CA VAL A 10 24.91 27.87 -24.75
C VAL A 10 24.44 26.69 -24.48
N LEU A 11 24.52 26.11 -25.09
CA LEU A 11 24.00 25.07 -25.11
C LEU A 11 24.05 24.27 -24.04
N ALA A 12 24.82 24.24 -23.61
CA ALA A 12 25.05 23.35 -22.61
C ALA A 12 24.04 23.32 -21.59
N ALA A 13 23.69 24.37 -21.21
CA ALA A 13 22.84 24.52 -20.14
C ALA A 13 21.62 23.69 -20.22
N THR A 14 21.16 23.61 -21.35
CA THR A 14 19.89 23.02 -21.47
C THR A 14 19.85 21.58 -21.11
N SER A 15 20.89 20.93 -21.40
CA SER A 15 20.83 19.52 -21.20
C SER A 15 20.78 19.16 -19.75
N THR A 16 21.36 19.94 -18.93
CA THR A 16 21.38 19.58 -17.54
C THR A 16 20.01 19.57 -16.92
N VAL A 17 19.18 20.44 -17.38
CA VAL A 17 17.86 20.49 -16.80
C VAL A 17 17.13 19.19 -16.96
N ALA A 18 17.25 18.63 -18.10
CA ALA A 18 16.54 17.42 -18.39
C ALA A 18 16.93 16.29 -17.44
N VAL A 19 18.18 16.26 -17.10
CA VAL A 19 18.66 15.20 -16.25
C VAL A 19 18.04 15.26 -14.86
N GLY A 20 17.97 16.43 -14.32
CA GLY A 20 17.45 16.59 -12.98
C GLY A 20 16.03 16.10 -12.81
N SER A 21 15.23 16.28 -13.84
CA SER A 21 13.83 15.90 -13.73
C SER A 21 13.61 14.40 -13.78
N ALA A 22 14.60 13.65 -14.16
CA ALA A 22 14.46 12.22 -14.25
C ALA A 22 14.53 11.52 -12.90
N PHE A 23 15.04 12.17 -11.89
CA PHE A 23 15.21 11.52 -10.59
C PHE A 23 13.93 11.61 -9.77
N ALA A 24 13.51 10.47 -9.29
CA ALA A 24 12.40 10.42 -8.35
C ALA A 24 12.85 11.01 -7.02
N GLN A 25 11.92 11.59 -6.30
CA GLN A 25 12.20 12.08 -4.97
C GLN A 25 12.47 10.93 -4.01
N ALA A 26 13.41 11.11 -3.12
CA ALA A 26 13.67 10.14 -2.09
C ALA A 26 12.49 10.11 -1.11
N SER A 27 12.24 8.95 -0.54
CA SER A 27 11.21 8.80 0.46
C SER A 27 11.53 9.58 1.72
N THR A 28 10.52 10.12 2.37
CA THR A 28 10.69 10.84 3.64
C THR A 28 10.90 9.86 4.79
N PHE A 29 11.30 10.38 5.93
CA PHE A 29 11.44 9.57 7.13
C PHE A 29 10.10 8.94 7.50
N GLY A 30 9.01 9.72 7.51
CA GLY A 30 7.69 9.20 7.83
C GLY A 30 7.25 8.09 6.89
N GLN A 31 7.52 8.24 5.61
CA GLN A 31 7.21 7.21 4.63
C GLN A 31 7.95 5.92 4.90
N ARG A 32 9.23 6.01 5.22
CA ARG A 32 10.04 4.80 5.50
C ARG A 32 9.56 4.10 6.77
N GLU A 33 9.23 4.86 7.80
CA GLU A 33 8.72 4.28 9.04
C GLU A 33 7.35 3.65 8.83
N ALA A 34 6.48 4.30 8.05
CA ALA A 34 5.18 3.74 7.73
C ALA A 34 5.32 2.44 6.94
N LEU A 35 6.29 2.38 6.02
CA LEU A 35 6.55 1.15 5.27
C LEU A 35 7.05 0.03 6.20
N ALA A 36 7.94 0.37 7.12
CA ALA A 36 8.45 -0.62 8.07
C ALA A 36 7.32 -1.16 8.94
N SER A 37 6.44 -0.29 9.42
CA SER A 37 5.28 -0.71 10.21
C SER A 37 4.32 -1.55 9.38
N ALA A 38 4.06 -1.14 8.13
CA ALA A 38 3.19 -1.91 7.25
C ALA A 38 3.71 -3.34 7.07
N LYS A 39 5.01 -3.48 6.81
CA LYS A 39 5.62 -4.80 6.64
C LYS A 39 5.53 -5.63 7.92
N SER A 40 5.70 -5.00 9.07
CA SER A 40 5.60 -5.68 10.34
C SER A 40 4.19 -6.24 10.55
N TYR A 41 3.16 -5.42 10.31
CA TYR A 41 1.79 -5.89 10.42
C TYR A 41 1.48 -7.02 9.43
N LEU A 42 1.94 -6.88 8.19
CA LEU A 42 1.71 -7.91 7.18
C LEU A 42 2.40 -9.23 7.50
N SER A 43 3.50 -9.19 8.24
CA SER A 43 4.17 -10.43 8.66
C SER A 43 3.33 -11.20 9.68
N MET A 44 2.46 -10.53 10.41
CA MET A 44 1.52 -11.18 11.31
C MET A 44 0.28 -11.69 10.58
N GLY A 45 0.03 -11.16 9.40
CA GLY A 45 -1.08 -11.57 8.56
C GLY A 45 -2.40 -10.92 8.94
N GLY A 46 -3.30 -10.92 7.98
CA GLY A 46 -4.67 -10.54 8.29
C GLY A 46 -4.97 -9.06 8.23
N PHE A 47 -4.66 -8.41 7.11
CA PHE A 47 -5.08 -7.02 6.88
C PHE A 47 -5.56 -6.86 5.45
N SER A 48 -6.63 -6.08 5.27
CA SER A 48 -6.93 -5.52 3.96
C SER A 48 -6.10 -4.26 3.77
N ARG A 49 -6.00 -3.80 2.53
CA ARG A 49 -5.28 -2.55 2.24
C ARG A 49 -5.85 -1.38 3.05
N VAL A 50 -7.17 -1.23 3.02
CA VAL A 50 -7.82 -0.13 3.75
C VAL A 50 -7.66 -0.32 5.25
N GLY A 51 -7.82 -1.55 5.74
CA GLY A 51 -7.66 -1.84 7.16
C GLY A 51 -6.25 -1.51 7.65
N LEU A 52 -5.24 -1.82 6.85
CA LEU A 52 -3.86 -1.54 7.22
C LEU A 52 -3.58 -0.03 7.23
N ILE A 53 -4.11 0.69 6.24
CA ILE A 53 -3.98 2.15 6.23
C ILE A 53 -4.60 2.73 7.51
N HIS A 54 -5.81 2.30 7.86
CA HIS A 54 -6.47 2.77 9.07
C HIS A 54 -5.67 2.44 10.33
N GLN A 55 -5.07 1.26 10.38
CA GLN A 55 -4.24 0.87 11.51
C GLN A 55 -3.04 1.80 11.67
N LEU A 56 -2.37 2.11 10.57
CA LEU A 56 -1.17 2.95 10.61
C LEU A 56 -1.49 4.39 11.00
N GLU A 57 -2.65 4.91 10.61
CA GLU A 57 -2.98 6.30 10.91
C GLU A 57 -3.78 6.46 12.21
N SER A 58 -4.14 5.35 12.85
CA SER A 58 -4.95 5.39 14.06
C SER A 58 -4.25 6.17 15.18
N PRO A 59 -4.96 7.09 15.86
CA PRO A 59 -4.39 7.80 17.00
C PRO A 59 -4.12 6.87 18.20
N TYR A 60 -4.70 5.68 18.18
CA TYR A 60 -4.45 4.66 19.22
C TYR A 60 -3.37 3.68 18.78
N GLY A 61 -2.85 3.82 17.56
CA GLY A 61 -1.79 2.99 17.03
C GLY A 61 -0.57 3.83 16.68
N GLU A 62 -0.08 3.70 15.45
CA GLU A 62 1.15 4.35 15.01
C GLU A 62 1.00 5.84 14.73
N HIS A 63 -0.21 6.31 14.50
CA HIS A 63 -0.50 7.72 14.33
C HIS A 63 0.24 8.39 13.15
N PHE A 64 0.50 7.63 12.10
CA PHE A 64 1.09 8.19 10.89
C PHE A 64 0.10 9.11 10.18
N SER A 65 0.61 10.07 9.43
CA SER A 65 -0.25 10.87 8.57
C SER A 65 -0.89 9.96 7.51
N HIS A 66 -2.06 10.38 7.01
CA HIS A 66 -2.73 9.60 5.96
C HIS A 66 -1.81 9.39 4.75
N ALA A 67 -1.09 10.46 4.34
CA ALA A 67 -0.21 10.37 3.19
C ALA A 67 0.91 9.35 3.40
N ASP A 68 1.53 9.34 4.58
CA ASP A 68 2.59 8.39 4.89
C ASP A 68 2.06 6.97 5.00
N ALA A 69 0.89 6.80 5.61
CA ALA A 69 0.27 5.49 5.72
C ALA A 69 -0.04 4.90 4.35
N VAL A 70 -0.66 5.69 3.47
CA VAL A 70 -0.96 5.25 2.10
C VAL A 70 0.32 4.89 1.35
N TRP A 71 1.32 5.76 1.46
CA TRP A 71 2.61 5.51 0.79
C TRP A 71 3.23 4.20 1.28
N GLY A 72 3.28 4.01 2.59
CA GLY A 72 3.89 2.82 3.19
C GLY A 72 3.17 1.54 2.78
N VAL A 73 1.84 1.55 2.84
CA VAL A 73 1.05 0.37 2.48
C VAL A 73 1.21 0.04 1.00
N ASN A 74 1.20 1.06 0.13
CA ASN A 74 1.36 0.82 -1.29
C ASN A 74 2.74 0.27 -1.65
N HIS A 75 3.77 0.67 -0.91
CA HIS A 75 5.15 0.22 -1.17
C HIS A 75 5.51 -1.10 -0.47
N ALA A 76 4.60 -1.62 0.34
CA ALA A 76 4.81 -2.92 0.98
C ALA A 76 4.57 -4.09 0.04
N HIS A 77 3.91 -3.86 -1.09
CA HIS A 77 3.67 -4.86 -2.13
C HIS A 77 2.98 -6.12 -1.58
N ALA A 78 1.95 -5.93 -0.78
CA ALA A 78 1.22 -7.04 -0.20
C ALA A 78 0.37 -7.76 -1.24
N ASN A 79 0.12 -9.03 -1.00
CA ASN A 79 -0.82 -9.81 -1.80
C ASN A 79 -2.17 -9.78 -1.08
N TRP A 80 -3.02 -8.84 -1.46
CA TRP A 80 -4.29 -8.64 -0.79
C TRP A 80 -5.26 -9.82 -0.95
N ASN A 81 -5.16 -10.55 -2.05
CA ASN A 81 -5.93 -11.77 -2.22
C ASN A 81 -5.52 -12.82 -1.19
N ALA A 82 -4.23 -12.97 -0.95
CA ALA A 82 -3.73 -13.90 0.05
C ALA A 82 -4.16 -13.47 1.47
N GLU A 83 -4.17 -12.17 1.73
CA GLU A 83 -4.66 -11.64 3.02
C GLU A 83 -6.14 -11.97 3.19
N ALA A 84 -6.94 -11.86 2.15
CA ALA A 84 -8.35 -12.21 2.21
C ALA A 84 -8.55 -13.70 2.49
N VAL A 85 -7.72 -14.55 1.89
CA VAL A 85 -7.75 -16.00 2.19
C VAL A 85 -7.45 -16.26 3.65
N HIS A 86 -6.44 -15.58 4.17
CA HIS A 86 -6.05 -15.73 5.57
C HIS A 86 -7.20 -15.36 6.50
N PHE A 87 -7.84 -14.23 6.25
CA PHE A 87 -8.98 -13.81 7.06
C PHE A 87 -10.15 -14.78 6.96
N ALA A 88 -10.47 -15.21 5.73
CA ALA A 88 -11.57 -16.13 5.54
C ALA A 88 -11.35 -17.42 6.33
N LYS A 89 -10.15 -17.95 6.29
CA LYS A 89 -9.83 -19.16 7.05
C LYS A 89 -9.91 -18.93 8.55
N SER A 90 -9.41 -17.79 9.02
CA SER A 90 -9.46 -17.46 10.44
C SER A 90 -10.90 -17.40 10.95
N TYR A 91 -11.80 -16.79 10.19
CA TYR A 91 -13.20 -16.73 10.58
C TYR A 91 -13.83 -18.13 10.66
N LEU A 92 -13.49 -18.98 9.69
CA LEU A 92 -14.04 -20.35 9.68
C LEU A 92 -13.51 -21.21 10.84
N GLU A 93 -12.32 -20.88 11.33
CA GLU A 93 -11.77 -21.58 12.50
C GLU A 93 -12.47 -21.19 13.78
N THR A 94 -13.04 -19.99 13.86
CA THR A 94 -13.63 -19.47 15.08
C THR A 94 -15.14 -19.53 15.11
N GLY A 95 -15.77 -19.82 13.97
CA GLY A 95 -17.23 -19.85 13.92
C GLY A 95 -17.75 -20.41 12.62
N SER A 96 -19.07 -20.41 12.51
CA SER A 96 -19.76 -20.91 11.34
C SER A 96 -20.26 -19.74 10.52
N PHE A 97 -19.93 -19.75 9.25
CA PHE A 97 -20.36 -18.70 8.33
C PHE A 97 -20.87 -19.35 7.06
N SER A 98 -21.96 -18.81 6.51
CA SER A 98 -22.31 -19.12 5.16
C SER A 98 -21.32 -18.44 4.22
N ARG A 99 -21.21 -18.96 3.00
CA ARG A 99 -20.33 -18.34 2.00
C ARG A 99 -20.69 -16.87 1.81
N ALA A 100 -21.98 -16.57 1.63
CA ALA A 100 -22.42 -15.19 1.44
C ALA A 100 -22.16 -14.32 2.67
N GLY A 101 -22.38 -14.87 3.85
CA GLY A 101 -22.15 -14.15 5.09
C GLY A 101 -20.68 -13.81 5.29
N LEU A 102 -19.79 -14.74 4.96
CA LEU A 102 -18.36 -14.49 5.09
C LEU A 102 -17.86 -13.48 4.07
N ILE A 103 -18.35 -13.55 2.83
CA ILE A 103 -18.02 -12.53 1.84
C ILE A 103 -18.44 -11.15 2.35
N HIS A 104 -19.66 -11.05 2.88
CA HIS A 104 -20.16 -9.79 3.42
C HIS A 104 -19.29 -9.28 4.57
N GLN A 105 -18.87 -10.16 5.47
CA GLN A 105 -18.01 -9.79 6.58
C GLN A 105 -16.67 -9.25 6.11
N LEU A 106 -16.07 -9.90 5.13
CA LEU A 106 -14.76 -9.49 4.63
C LEU A 106 -14.80 -8.17 3.90
N GLU A 107 -15.88 -7.84 3.21
CA GLU A 107 -15.95 -6.58 2.45
C GLU A 107 -16.59 -5.44 3.22
N SER A 108 -17.20 -5.72 4.37
CA SER A 108 -17.90 -4.70 5.14
C SER A 108 -16.94 -3.59 5.61
N PRO A 109 -17.34 -2.31 5.49
CA PRO A 109 -16.56 -1.21 6.05
C PRO A 109 -16.51 -1.24 7.59
N TYR A 110 -17.41 -1.98 8.22
CA TYR A 110 -17.38 -2.21 9.66
C TYR A 110 -16.63 -3.51 10.01
N GLY A 111 -16.22 -4.28 9.00
CA GLY A 111 -15.43 -5.49 9.17
C GLY A 111 -14.03 -5.28 8.62
N GLU A 112 -13.64 -6.14 7.68
CA GLU A 112 -12.25 -6.18 7.24
C GLU A 112 -11.95 -5.26 6.07
N HIS A 113 -12.97 -4.75 5.39
CA HIS A 113 -12.81 -3.72 4.37
C HIS A 113 -12.06 -4.16 3.11
N PHE A 114 -12.12 -5.45 2.79
CA PHE A 114 -11.58 -5.94 1.51
C PHE A 114 -12.47 -5.49 0.36
N THR A 115 -11.92 -5.46 -0.84
CA THR A 115 -12.76 -5.25 -2.03
C THR A 115 -13.62 -6.48 -2.25
N HIS A 116 -14.72 -6.32 -2.99
CA HIS A 116 -15.60 -7.43 -3.29
C HIS A 116 -14.86 -8.57 -4.00
N ALA A 117 -14.00 -8.23 -4.97
CA ALA A 117 -13.22 -9.24 -5.69
C ALA A 117 -12.27 -9.99 -4.76
N GLN A 118 -11.64 -9.31 -3.82
CA GLN A 118 -10.75 -9.93 -2.85
C GLN A 118 -11.54 -10.83 -1.91
N ALA A 119 -12.69 -10.38 -1.44
CA ALA A 119 -13.55 -11.17 -0.55
C ALA A 119 -14.03 -12.45 -1.26
N LEU A 120 -14.48 -12.33 -2.50
CA LEU A 120 -14.88 -13.49 -3.30
C LEU A 120 -13.73 -14.49 -3.43
N TYR A 121 -12.55 -13.99 -3.77
CA TYR A 121 -11.40 -14.86 -3.94
C TYR A 121 -11.05 -15.56 -2.62
N GLY A 122 -10.95 -14.80 -1.53
CA GLY A 122 -10.59 -15.35 -0.23
C GLY A 122 -11.53 -16.43 0.23
N VAL A 123 -12.83 -16.17 0.12
CA VAL A 123 -13.84 -17.12 0.55
C VAL A 123 -13.84 -18.35 -0.36
N SER A 124 -13.67 -18.17 -1.68
CA SER A 124 -13.65 -19.31 -2.59
C SER A 124 -12.51 -20.27 -2.30
N VAL A 125 -11.37 -19.75 -1.89
CA VAL A 125 -10.21 -20.59 -1.51
C VAL A 125 -10.46 -21.24 -0.16
N ALA A 126 -11.00 -20.51 0.79
CA ALA A 126 -11.18 -21.01 2.16
C ALA A 126 -12.20 -22.14 2.23
N TYR A 127 -13.14 -22.18 1.29
CA TYR A 127 -14.17 -23.22 1.26
C TYR A 127 -13.80 -24.46 0.42
N ARG A 128 -12.56 -24.56 -0.03
CA ARG A 128 -12.14 -25.74 -0.80
C ARG A 128 -11.84 -26.97 0.04
#